data_843b38163e066fd405d7f5810f0dc897
#
_entry.id   843b38163e066fd405d7f5810f0dc897
#
_cell.length_a   1.000
_cell.length_b   1.000
_cell.length_c   1.000
_cell.angle_alpha   90.00
_cell.angle_beta   90.00
_cell.angle_gamma   90.00
#
_symmetry.space_group_name_H-M   'P 1'
#
loop_
_entity.id
_entity.type
_entity.pdbx_description
1 polymer ?
#
loop_
_entity_poly.entity_id
_entity_poly.type
_entity_poly.pdbx_seq_one_letter_code
_entity_poly.pdbx_strand_id
1 'polypeptide(L)'
;VRAFAGQIAAASEAATFAHEAIAAATEDAQVIEELANTLAGRGSNTMKMDLETFVLAAELERIVEAANVRLSAMSEGRYALEHSDALAARNRSSGLGITIMDRFTGQSRPVQSLSGGETFLASLALALGLASVVTSDAGGIQLDTLFIDEGFGSLDRDTLDVAMRTLDELRAGGRTVGVISHVEAMQEDLPAG
;
A
#
# COMPACT_ATOMS: atom_id res chain seq x y z
N VAL A 1 -0.68 -69.89 27.52
CA VAL A 1 0.22 -68.87 28.04
C VAL A 1 1.09 -68.30 26.91
N ARG A 2 1.80 -69.14 26.07
CA ARG A 2 2.68 -68.62 24.98
C ARG A 2 1.95 -67.87 23.89
N ALA A 3 0.74 -68.29 23.48
CA ALA A 3 -0.04 -67.55 22.45
C ALA A 3 -0.47 -66.16 22.93
N PHE A 4 -0.82 -66.02 24.20
CA PHE A 4 -1.24 -64.73 24.79
C PHE A 4 -0.04 -63.74 24.91
N ALA A 5 1.15 -64.26 25.25
CA ALA A 5 2.38 -63.48 25.28
C ALA A 5 2.76 -62.94 23.88
N GLY A 6 2.57 -63.74 22.82
CA GLY A 6 2.84 -63.32 21.44
C GLY A 6 1.83 -62.24 20.97
N GLN A 7 0.55 -62.34 21.38
CA GLN A 7 -0.45 -61.28 21.07
C GLN A 7 -0.15 -59.97 21.77
N ILE A 8 0.31 -59.99 23.02
CA ILE A 8 0.72 -58.80 23.76
C ILE A 8 1.93 -58.12 23.10
N ALA A 9 2.95 -58.92 22.71
CA ALA A 9 4.12 -58.40 22.04
C ALA A 9 3.77 -57.70 20.70
N ALA A 10 2.98 -58.37 19.86
CA ALA A 10 2.53 -57.79 18.60
C ALA A 10 1.67 -56.49 18.79
N ALA A 11 0.80 -56.48 19.79
CA ALA A 11 0.03 -55.30 20.13
C ALA A 11 0.91 -54.14 20.64
N SER A 12 1.95 -54.45 21.42
CA SER A 12 2.93 -53.48 21.90
C SER A 12 3.74 -52.86 20.75
N GLU A 13 4.23 -53.70 19.83
CA GLU A 13 4.94 -53.21 18.63
C GLU A 13 4.06 -52.33 17.75
N ALA A 14 2.80 -52.73 17.50
CA ALA A 14 1.86 -51.95 16.74
C ALA A 14 1.53 -50.61 17.43
N ALA A 15 1.41 -50.61 18.76
CA ALA A 15 1.20 -49.39 19.53
C ALA A 15 2.42 -48.45 19.49
N THR A 16 3.63 -48.98 19.55
CA THR A 16 4.86 -48.17 19.43
C THR A 16 4.96 -47.55 18.05
N PHE A 17 4.75 -48.32 16.99
CA PHE A 17 4.75 -47.79 15.61
C PHE A 17 3.70 -46.73 15.39
N ALA A 18 2.47 -46.96 15.90
CA ALA A 18 1.42 -45.98 15.82
C ALA A 18 1.77 -44.69 16.58
N HIS A 19 2.39 -44.82 17.75
CA HIS A 19 2.80 -43.67 18.56
C HIS A 19 3.87 -42.81 17.83
N GLU A 20 4.89 -43.48 17.25
CA GLU A 20 5.94 -42.80 16.47
C GLU A 20 5.34 -42.09 15.24
N ALA A 21 4.43 -42.74 14.52
CA ALA A 21 3.74 -42.14 13.37
C ALA A 21 2.87 -40.92 13.77
N ILE A 22 2.19 -41.00 14.90
CA ILE A 22 1.41 -39.88 15.46
C ILE A 22 2.34 -38.73 15.87
N ALA A 23 3.47 -39.05 16.52
CA ALA A 23 4.42 -38.00 16.94
C ALA A 23 4.97 -37.24 15.75
N ALA A 24 5.41 -37.92 14.69
CA ALA A 24 5.89 -37.32 13.46
C ALA A 24 4.80 -36.46 12.77
N ALA A 25 3.61 -37.02 12.64
CA ALA A 25 2.48 -36.27 12.05
C ALA A 25 2.06 -35.03 12.87
N THR A 26 2.21 -35.10 14.20
CA THR A 26 1.93 -33.97 15.10
C THR A 26 2.97 -32.88 14.94
N GLU A 27 4.26 -33.23 14.79
CA GLU A 27 5.35 -32.29 14.56
C GLU A 27 5.13 -31.54 13.22
N ASP A 28 4.85 -32.30 12.15
CA ASP A 28 4.53 -31.70 10.85
C ASP A 28 3.29 -30.77 10.92
N ALA A 29 2.25 -31.19 11.61
CA ALA A 29 1.03 -30.39 11.79
C ALA A 29 1.30 -29.10 12.57
N GLN A 30 2.17 -29.13 13.58
CA GLN A 30 2.55 -27.95 14.35
C GLN A 30 3.28 -26.93 13.48
N VAL A 31 4.22 -27.37 12.63
CA VAL A 31 4.94 -26.48 11.71
C VAL A 31 3.98 -25.82 10.72
N ILE A 32 3.04 -26.59 10.17
CA ILE A 32 2.03 -26.07 9.23
C ILE A 32 1.12 -25.07 9.94
N GLU A 33 0.68 -25.35 11.16
CA GLU A 33 -0.17 -24.48 11.95
C GLU A 33 0.56 -23.17 12.31
N GLU A 34 1.82 -23.22 12.72
CA GLU A 34 2.64 -22.03 12.96
C GLU A 34 2.80 -21.17 11.72
N LEU A 35 3.08 -21.79 10.57
CA LEU A 35 3.18 -21.10 9.29
C LEU A 35 1.85 -20.46 8.92
N ALA A 36 0.75 -21.19 9.00
CA ALA A 36 -0.59 -20.67 8.70
C ALA A 36 -0.96 -19.50 9.61
N ASN A 37 -0.65 -19.59 10.90
CA ASN A 37 -0.89 -18.50 11.85
C ASN A 37 -0.03 -17.27 11.54
N THR A 38 1.24 -17.47 11.19
CA THR A 38 2.15 -16.38 10.81
C THR A 38 1.67 -15.67 9.56
N LEU A 39 1.28 -16.41 8.52
CA LEU A 39 0.73 -15.87 7.28
C LEU A 39 -0.62 -15.16 7.46
N ALA A 40 -1.39 -15.57 8.47
CA ALA A 40 -2.65 -14.93 8.84
C ALA A 40 -2.49 -13.73 9.80
N GLY A 41 -1.26 -13.28 10.06
CA GLY A 41 -1.00 -12.17 10.98
C GLY A 41 -1.22 -12.50 12.46
N ARG A 42 -1.08 -13.78 12.85
CA ARG A 42 -1.34 -14.30 14.21
C ARG A 42 -0.07 -14.91 14.82
N GLY A 43 -0.22 -15.41 16.06
CA GLY A 43 0.85 -16.13 16.75
C GLY A 43 2.11 -15.30 16.96
N SER A 44 3.23 -15.72 16.42
CA SER A 44 4.53 -15.06 16.51
C SER A 44 4.64 -13.79 15.65
N ASN A 45 3.67 -13.51 14.78
CA ASN A 45 3.65 -12.32 13.93
C ASN A 45 3.36 -11.04 14.74
N THR A 46 4.43 -10.35 15.17
CA THR A 46 4.35 -9.15 16.01
C THR A 46 3.73 -7.94 15.30
N MET A 47 3.81 -7.91 13.97
CA MET A 47 3.24 -6.82 13.15
C MET A 47 1.73 -6.99 12.95
N LYS A 48 1.16 -8.15 13.28
CA LYS A 48 -0.25 -8.50 13.03
C LYS A 48 -0.69 -8.23 11.58
N MET A 49 0.24 -8.43 10.68
CA MET A 49 0.09 -8.22 9.24
C MET A 49 -0.01 -9.57 8.56
N ASP A 50 -1.10 -9.83 7.86
CA ASP A 50 -1.22 -11.03 7.03
C ASP A 50 -0.40 -10.89 5.74
N LEU A 51 -0.22 -11.99 5.02
CA LEU A 51 0.58 -12.01 3.79
C LEU A 51 0.05 -11.07 2.72
N GLU A 52 -1.28 -10.94 2.57
CA GLU A 52 -1.90 -10.05 1.62
C GLU A 52 -1.56 -8.59 1.93
N THR A 53 -1.76 -8.19 3.18
CA THR A 53 -1.40 -6.85 3.66
C THR A 53 0.09 -6.57 3.51
N PHE A 54 0.96 -7.56 3.75
CA PHE A 54 2.40 -7.41 3.56
C PHE A 54 2.78 -7.11 2.10
N VAL A 55 2.17 -7.83 1.16
CA VAL A 55 2.37 -7.58 -0.29
C VAL A 55 1.85 -6.20 -0.67
N LEU A 56 0.64 -5.84 -0.22
CA LEU A 56 0.06 -4.52 -0.49
C LEU A 56 0.87 -3.38 0.13
N ALA A 57 1.47 -3.58 1.30
CA ALA A 57 2.35 -2.61 1.94
C ALA A 57 3.61 -2.35 1.10
N ALA A 58 4.22 -3.39 0.56
CA ALA A 58 5.38 -3.27 -0.33
C ALA A 58 5.02 -2.51 -1.63
N GLU A 59 3.85 -2.77 -2.21
CA GLU A 59 3.37 -2.02 -3.38
C GLU A 59 3.05 -0.57 -3.03
N LEU A 60 2.46 -0.31 -1.86
CA LEU A 60 2.19 1.04 -1.39
C LEU A 60 3.49 1.85 -1.21
N GLU A 61 4.55 1.23 -0.69
CA GLU A 61 5.86 1.87 -0.56
C GLU A 61 6.41 2.30 -1.93
N ARG A 62 6.36 1.43 -2.94
CA ARG A 62 6.75 1.76 -4.32
C ARG A 62 5.93 2.93 -4.90
N ILE A 63 4.61 2.94 -4.63
CA ILE A 63 3.72 4.02 -5.06
C ILE A 63 4.09 5.33 -4.37
N VAL A 64 4.35 5.30 -3.06
CA VAL A 64 4.75 6.47 -2.27
C VAL A 64 6.09 7.03 -2.77
N GLU A 65 7.06 6.19 -3.08
CA GLU A 65 8.33 6.62 -3.67
C GLU A 65 8.11 7.33 -5.02
N ALA A 66 7.33 6.73 -5.92
CA ALA A 66 7.02 7.32 -7.21
C ALA A 66 6.21 8.64 -7.08
N ALA A 67 5.29 8.71 -6.11
CA ALA A 67 4.51 9.88 -5.80
C ALA A 67 5.38 11.03 -5.27
N ASN A 68 6.37 10.72 -4.44
CA ASN A 68 7.24 11.71 -3.83
C ASN A 68 8.07 12.51 -4.86
N VAL A 69 8.39 11.92 -6.00
CA VAL A 69 9.04 12.65 -7.10
C VAL A 69 8.18 13.81 -7.56
N ARG A 70 6.85 13.59 -7.69
CA ARG A 70 5.87 14.61 -8.11
C ARG A 70 5.55 15.58 -6.98
N LEU A 71 5.28 15.04 -5.78
CA LEU A 71 4.94 15.86 -4.63
C LEU A 71 6.07 16.83 -4.26
N SER A 72 7.33 16.38 -4.33
CA SER A 72 8.47 17.24 -4.09
C SER A 72 8.55 18.40 -5.09
N ALA A 73 8.29 18.15 -6.37
CA ALA A 73 8.24 19.21 -7.39
C ALA A 73 7.10 20.19 -7.13
N MET A 74 5.88 19.68 -6.85
CA MET A 74 4.69 20.50 -6.61
C MET A 74 4.72 21.29 -5.30
N SER A 75 5.46 20.81 -4.29
CA SER A 75 5.56 21.44 -2.97
C SER A 75 6.88 22.16 -2.72
N GLU A 76 7.69 22.38 -3.77
CA GLU A 76 9.03 22.95 -3.66
C GLU A 76 9.91 22.23 -2.62
N GLY A 77 9.76 20.91 -2.55
CA GLY A 77 10.51 20.05 -1.63
C GLY A 77 9.99 20.05 -0.18
N ARG A 78 8.88 20.75 0.11
CA ARG A 78 8.37 20.87 1.46
C ARG A 78 7.76 19.58 1.98
N TYR A 79 6.96 18.88 1.19
CA TYR A 79 6.23 17.70 1.63
C TYR A 79 6.81 16.42 1.04
N ALA A 80 6.81 15.37 1.86
CA ALA A 80 7.06 14.00 1.44
C ALA A 80 6.06 13.06 2.13
N LEU A 81 5.51 12.15 1.36
CA LEU A 81 4.70 11.05 1.89
C LEU A 81 5.62 9.98 2.47
N GLU A 82 5.23 9.40 3.58
CA GLU A 82 5.94 8.30 4.22
C GLU A 82 4.97 7.15 4.44
N HIS A 83 5.41 5.95 4.05
CA HIS A 83 4.70 4.74 4.43
C HIS A 83 4.85 4.51 5.93
N SER A 84 3.81 4.07 6.59
CA SER A 84 3.80 3.83 8.03
C SER A 84 3.28 2.44 8.36
N ASP A 85 4.15 1.64 8.98
CA ASP A 85 3.82 0.33 9.54
C ASP A 85 3.22 0.41 10.95
N ALA A 86 2.93 1.62 11.44
CA ALA A 86 2.37 1.80 12.75
C ALA A 86 1.08 0.98 12.91
N LEU A 87 0.97 0.25 14.01
CA LEU A 87 -0.23 -0.48 14.37
C LEU A 87 -1.42 0.47 14.35
N ALA A 88 -2.37 0.23 13.47
CA ALA A 88 -3.58 1.03 13.42
C ALA A 88 -4.30 0.94 14.77
N ALA A 89 -4.76 2.10 15.28
CA ALA A 89 -5.53 2.15 16.51
C ALA A 89 -6.72 1.15 16.43
N ARG A 90 -7.01 0.44 17.54
CA ARG A 90 -8.10 -0.54 17.67
C ARG A 90 -7.93 -1.86 16.90
N ASN A 91 -6.76 -2.49 16.99
CA ASN A 91 -6.59 -3.88 16.52
C ASN A 91 -6.81 -4.10 15.00
N ARG A 92 -6.65 -3.06 14.18
CA ARG A 92 -6.63 -3.19 12.73
C ARG A 92 -5.25 -3.67 12.28
N SER A 93 -5.22 -4.32 11.10
CA SER A 93 -3.95 -4.67 10.44
C SER A 93 -3.07 -3.44 10.27
N SER A 94 -1.78 -3.55 10.59
CA SER A 94 -0.77 -2.53 10.29
C SER A 94 -0.35 -2.61 8.82
N GLY A 95 0.39 -1.61 8.33
CA GLY A 95 1.10 -1.73 7.06
C GLY A 95 0.52 -0.97 5.87
N LEU A 96 -0.67 -0.38 5.95
CA LEU A 96 -1.25 0.44 4.88
C LEU A 96 -1.44 1.90 5.31
N GLY A 97 -0.65 2.35 6.26
CA GLY A 97 -0.68 3.73 6.74
C GLY A 97 0.14 4.67 5.84
N ILE A 98 -0.33 5.90 5.69
CA ILE A 98 0.42 6.99 5.07
C ILE A 98 0.45 8.16 6.03
N THR A 99 1.63 8.72 6.23
CA THR A 99 1.86 9.99 6.92
C THR A 99 2.51 10.98 5.97
N ILE A 100 2.53 12.25 6.34
CA ILE A 100 3.21 13.27 5.59
C ILE A 100 4.29 13.93 6.44
N MET A 101 5.50 13.95 5.92
CA MET A 101 6.62 14.68 6.49
C MET A 101 6.62 16.11 5.96
N ASP A 102 6.52 17.10 6.84
CA ASP A 102 6.80 18.49 6.51
C ASP A 102 8.29 18.77 6.78
N ARG A 103 9.07 18.85 5.72
CA ARG A 103 10.53 19.03 5.80
C ARG A 103 10.94 20.39 6.35
N PHE A 104 10.06 21.40 6.32
CA PHE A 104 10.34 22.72 6.88
C PHE A 104 10.24 22.70 8.41
N THR A 105 9.30 21.92 8.96
CA THR A 105 9.13 21.77 10.40
C THR A 105 9.86 20.56 10.96
N GLY A 106 10.25 19.61 10.11
CA GLY A 106 10.83 18.33 10.51
C GLY A 106 9.86 17.40 11.23
N GLN A 107 8.54 17.60 11.04
CA GLN A 107 7.51 16.83 11.72
C GLN A 107 6.71 15.97 10.73
N SER A 108 6.56 14.68 11.08
CA SER A 108 5.61 13.81 10.42
C SER A 108 4.24 13.93 11.07
N ARG A 109 3.19 14.03 10.26
CA ARG A 109 1.81 14.20 10.72
C ARG A 109 0.83 13.36 9.90
N PRO A 110 -0.35 13.02 10.46
CA PRO A 110 -1.37 12.30 9.71
C PRO A 110 -1.86 13.08 8.49
N VAL A 111 -2.12 12.38 7.38
CA VAL A 111 -2.62 13.00 6.13
C VAL A 111 -3.93 13.77 6.32
N GLN A 112 -4.75 13.39 7.31
CA GLN A 112 -6.00 14.08 7.65
C GLN A 112 -5.78 15.50 8.20
N SER A 113 -4.57 15.86 8.56
CA SER A 113 -4.21 17.20 9.04
C SER A 113 -3.85 18.18 7.92
N LEU A 114 -3.86 17.72 6.67
CA LEU A 114 -3.56 18.53 5.50
C LEU A 114 -4.69 19.54 5.23
N SER A 115 -4.33 20.72 4.73
CA SER A 115 -5.27 21.68 4.15
C SER A 115 -5.87 21.14 2.84
N GLY A 116 -6.91 21.76 2.33
CA GLY A 116 -7.53 21.35 1.06
C GLY A 116 -6.53 21.32 -0.11
N GLY A 117 -5.72 22.37 -0.25
CA GLY A 117 -4.69 22.44 -1.29
C GLY A 117 -3.59 21.39 -1.13
N GLU A 118 -3.08 21.21 0.10
CA GLU A 118 -2.07 20.19 0.40
C GLU A 118 -2.62 18.77 0.13
N THR A 119 -3.88 18.52 0.51
CA THR A 119 -4.57 17.25 0.24
C THR A 119 -4.67 16.99 -1.26
N PHE A 120 -5.03 18.00 -2.05
CA PHE A 120 -5.11 17.88 -3.50
C PHE A 120 -3.76 17.52 -4.11
N LEU A 121 -2.69 18.25 -3.77
CA LEU A 121 -1.35 17.97 -4.28
C LEU A 121 -0.86 16.56 -3.90
N ALA A 122 -1.09 16.14 -2.65
CA ALA A 122 -0.73 14.81 -2.18
C ALA A 122 -1.52 13.71 -2.92
N SER A 123 -2.83 13.92 -3.12
CA SER A 123 -3.71 12.99 -3.85
C SER A 123 -3.33 12.88 -5.32
N LEU A 124 -3.06 14.01 -5.98
CA LEU A 124 -2.59 14.03 -7.35
C LEU A 124 -1.25 13.30 -7.48
N ALA A 125 -0.30 13.56 -6.59
CA ALA A 125 0.98 12.87 -6.57
C ALA A 125 0.82 11.35 -6.42
N LEU A 126 -0.04 10.90 -5.49
CA LEU A 126 -0.33 9.47 -5.30
C LEU A 126 -0.97 8.83 -6.53
N ALA A 127 -1.94 9.49 -7.15
CA ALA A 127 -2.57 9.00 -8.37
C ALA A 127 -1.55 8.85 -9.51
N LEU A 128 -0.65 9.81 -9.67
CA LEU A 128 0.41 9.77 -10.67
C LEU A 128 1.49 8.72 -10.34
N GLY A 129 1.80 8.54 -9.05
CA GLY A 129 2.69 7.50 -8.56
C GLY A 129 2.14 6.12 -8.84
N LEU A 130 0.87 5.88 -8.51
CA LEU A 130 0.16 4.63 -8.82
C LEU A 130 0.16 4.35 -10.32
N ALA A 131 -0.21 5.33 -11.15
CA ALA A 131 -0.20 5.19 -12.60
C ALA A 131 1.20 4.81 -13.14
N SER A 132 2.25 5.36 -12.54
CA SER A 132 3.64 5.06 -12.92
C SER A 132 4.03 3.61 -12.58
N VAL A 133 3.69 3.14 -11.37
CA VAL A 133 3.98 1.76 -10.93
C VAL A 133 3.20 0.75 -11.77
N VAL A 134 1.90 0.97 -11.97
CA VAL A 134 1.05 0.07 -12.79
C VAL A 134 1.57 0.00 -14.23
N THR A 135 1.97 1.13 -14.81
CA THR A 135 2.56 1.18 -16.16
C THR A 135 3.85 0.36 -16.25
N SER A 136 4.70 0.47 -15.23
CA SER A 136 5.96 -0.28 -15.17
C SER A 136 5.71 -1.79 -15.06
N ASP A 137 4.79 -2.21 -14.20
CA ASP A 137 4.51 -3.62 -13.93
C ASP A 137 3.71 -4.30 -15.07
N ALA A 138 2.90 -3.53 -15.78
CA ALA A 138 2.14 -4.02 -16.95
C ALA A 138 2.99 -4.16 -18.23
N GLY A 139 4.32 -4.15 -18.13
CA GLY A 139 5.21 -4.32 -19.27
C GLY A 139 5.24 -3.12 -20.22
N GLY A 140 4.98 -1.91 -19.68
CA GLY A 140 5.04 -0.67 -20.45
C GLY A 140 3.74 -0.29 -21.16
N ILE A 141 2.61 -0.88 -20.80
CA ILE A 141 1.30 -0.39 -21.23
C ILE A 141 1.13 1.00 -20.62
N GLN A 142 1.23 2.04 -21.43
CA GLN A 142 1.09 3.40 -20.97
C GLN A 142 -0.37 3.71 -20.66
N LEU A 143 -0.62 4.33 -19.50
CA LEU A 143 -1.90 4.96 -19.21
C LEU A 143 -1.89 6.32 -19.92
N ASP A 144 -2.42 6.34 -21.12
CA ASP A 144 -2.38 7.52 -22.00
C ASP A 144 -3.37 8.60 -21.59
N THR A 145 -4.37 8.26 -20.76
CA THR A 145 -5.44 9.19 -20.39
C THR A 145 -5.61 9.26 -18.88
N LEU A 146 -5.66 10.48 -18.37
CA LEU A 146 -5.95 10.81 -16.97
C LEU A 146 -7.19 11.71 -16.92
N PHE A 147 -8.18 11.34 -16.14
CA PHE A 147 -9.32 12.20 -15.84
C PHE A 147 -9.27 12.66 -14.39
N ILE A 148 -9.40 13.98 -14.19
CA ILE A 148 -9.48 14.59 -12.88
C ILE A 148 -10.86 15.23 -12.77
N ASP A 149 -11.66 14.69 -11.86
CA ASP A 149 -13.02 15.15 -11.61
C ASP A 149 -13.04 15.99 -10.35
N GLU A 150 -13.17 17.30 -10.52
CA GLU A 150 -13.20 18.31 -9.45
C GLU A 150 -11.92 18.36 -8.57
N GLY A 151 -12.02 18.96 -7.39
CA GLY A 151 -10.92 19.12 -6.44
C GLY A 151 -10.19 20.46 -6.51
N PHE A 152 -10.32 21.20 -7.60
CA PHE A 152 -9.63 22.48 -7.81
C PHE A 152 -10.28 23.64 -7.05
N GLY A 153 -11.56 23.53 -6.67
CA GLY A 153 -12.30 24.59 -5.97
C GLY A 153 -11.80 24.92 -4.56
N SER A 154 -11.01 24.04 -3.96
CA SER A 154 -10.41 24.24 -2.64
C SER A 154 -8.99 24.82 -2.68
N LEU A 155 -8.46 25.08 -3.89
CA LEU A 155 -7.09 25.54 -4.09
C LEU A 155 -7.05 27.09 -4.05
N ASP A 156 -6.00 27.60 -3.40
CA ASP A 156 -5.60 28.97 -3.62
C ASP A 156 -4.96 29.13 -5.02
N ARG A 157 -4.74 30.36 -5.44
CA ARG A 157 -4.25 30.66 -6.79
C ARG A 157 -2.85 30.06 -7.04
N ASP A 158 -1.96 30.14 -6.07
CA ASP A 158 -0.59 29.65 -6.21
C ASP A 158 -0.57 28.12 -6.34
N THR A 159 -1.37 27.43 -5.54
CA THR A 159 -1.53 25.97 -5.60
C THR A 159 -2.20 25.54 -6.92
N LEU A 160 -3.18 26.30 -7.41
CA LEU A 160 -3.82 26.04 -8.70
C LEU A 160 -2.81 26.15 -9.85
N ASP A 161 -1.98 27.20 -9.86
CA ASP A 161 -0.93 27.41 -10.88
C ASP A 161 0.10 26.27 -10.88
N VAL A 162 0.45 25.74 -9.71
CA VAL A 162 1.32 24.56 -9.57
C VAL A 162 0.67 23.32 -10.14
N ALA A 163 -0.60 23.09 -9.80
CA ALA A 163 -1.36 21.96 -10.31
C ALA A 163 -1.46 22.00 -11.85
N MET A 164 -1.81 23.16 -12.41
CA MET A 164 -1.93 23.35 -13.86
C MET A 164 -0.61 23.08 -14.59
N ARG A 165 0.51 23.61 -14.09
CA ARG A 165 1.84 23.31 -14.65
C ARG A 165 2.15 21.82 -14.65
N THR A 166 1.83 21.11 -13.57
CA THR A 166 2.04 19.65 -13.48
C THR A 166 1.20 18.92 -14.52
N LEU A 167 -0.04 19.33 -14.75
CA LEU A 167 -0.91 18.73 -15.78
C LEU A 167 -0.40 19.02 -17.19
N ASP A 168 0.12 20.21 -17.44
CA ASP A 168 0.73 20.58 -18.72
C ASP A 168 2.01 19.77 -19.01
N GLU A 169 2.83 19.52 -18.01
CA GLU A 169 3.99 18.62 -18.13
C GLU A 169 3.58 17.18 -18.52
N LEU A 170 2.46 16.69 -17.95
CA LEU A 170 1.92 15.38 -18.30
C LEU A 170 1.43 15.34 -19.76
N ARG A 171 0.77 16.40 -20.23
CA ARG A 171 0.36 16.55 -21.63
C ARG A 171 1.55 16.63 -22.57
N ALA A 172 2.55 17.41 -22.21
CA ALA A 172 3.81 17.49 -22.98
C ALA A 172 4.54 16.15 -23.07
N GLY A 173 4.39 15.29 -22.06
CA GLY A 173 4.83 13.90 -22.05
C GLY A 173 4.00 12.94 -22.91
N GLY A 174 3.00 13.42 -23.67
CA GLY A 174 2.18 12.63 -24.59
C GLY A 174 0.91 12.05 -23.98
N ARG A 175 0.56 12.41 -22.75
CA ARG A 175 -0.68 11.95 -22.10
C ARG A 175 -1.86 12.86 -22.41
N THR A 176 -3.05 12.28 -22.55
CA THR A 176 -4.30 13.04 -22.60
C THR A 176 -4.79 13.30 -21.18
N VAL A 177 -4.97 14.58 -20.82
CA VAL A 177 -5.49 14.96 -19.51
C VAL A 177 -6.86 15.60 -19.71
N GLY A 178 -7.91 14.96 -19.19
CA GLY A 178 -9.26 15.50 -19.11
C GLY A 178 -9.51 16.07 -17.71
N VAL A 179 -10.01 17.29 -17.63
CA VAL A 179 -10.33 17.95 -16.36
C VAL A 179 -11.78 18.35 -16.36
N ILE A 180 -12.49 18.00 -15.30
CA ILE A 180 -13.84 18.45 -15.03
C ILE A 180 -13.75 19.46 -13.86
N SER A 181 -14.07 20.71 -14.11
CA SER A 181 -14.02 21.76 -13.09
C SER A 181 -15.04 22.83 -13.36
N HIS A 182 -15.59 23.39 -12.29
CA HIS A 182 -16.46 24.58 -12.33
C HIS A 182 -15.71 25.86 -11.89
N VAL A 183 -14.38 25.79 -11.74
CA VAL A 183 -13.55 26.94 -11.38
C VAL A 183 -13.35 27.84 -12.60
N GLU A 184 -13.85 29.10 -12.54
CA GLU A 184 -13.78 30.04 -13.66
C GLU A 184 -12.35 30.30 -14.15
N ALA A 185 -11.39 30.39 -13.24
CA ALA A 185 -9.99 30.63 -13.59
C ALA A 185 -9.40 29.51 -14.49
N MET A 186 -9.90 28.27 -14.39
CA MET A 186 -9.45 27.17 -15.25
C MET A 186 -10.08 27.19 -16.64
N GLN A 187 -11.25 27.81 -16.78
CA GLN A 187 -11.94 27.93 -18.09
C GLN A 187 -11.23 28.90 -19.02
N GLU A 188 -10.49 29.86 -18.47
CA GLU A 188 -9.73 30.86 -19.25
C GLU A 188 -8.41 30.25 -19.79
N ASP A 189 -7.82 29.30 -19.07
CA ASP A 189 -6.50 28.72 -19.40
C ASP A 189 -6.57 27.41 -20.22
N LEU A 190 -7.73 26.74 -20.24
CA LEU A 190 -7.92 25.50 -20.99
C LEU A 190 -8.67 25.75 -22.30
N PRO A 191 -8.10 25.36 -23.46
CA PRO A 191 -8.84 25.41 -24.71
C PRO A 191 -10.05 24.46 -24.61
N ALA A 192 -11.24 25.00 -24.85
CA ALA A 192 -12.45 24.19 -24.97
C ALA A 192 -12.28 23.16 -26.08
N GLY A 193 -12.33 21.88 -25.74
CA GLY A 193 -12.25 20.77 -26.69
C GLY A 193 -13.61 20.41 -27.27
#